data_ce6e595ee2113a68e82c12cb32ce959f
#
_entry.id   ce6e595ee2113a68e82c12cb32ce959f
#
_cell.length_a   1.000
_cell.length_b   1.000
_cell.length_c   1.000
_cell.angle_alpha   90.00
_cell.angle_beta   90.00
_cell.angle_gamma   90.00
#
_symmetry.space_group_name_H-M   'P 1'
#
loop_
_entity.id
_entity.type
_entity.pdbx_description
1 polymer ?
#
loop_
_entity_poly.entity_id
_entity_poly.type
_entity_poly.pdbx_seq_one_letter_code
_entity_poly.pdbx_strand_id
1 'polypeptide(L)'
;VDAEMSFVDQDDVINLFEDMMRLLFKEIRGVDIPKMQQMTWAEAMRRFGSDKPDLRFGMEFVELKDTFNGRGDFSVFNEAKYIGGICVPGCADYTRKQLNELTDFVKRPQVGAKGLVYIKYNADGTVKSSIDKFYTADDFAEVKRVMGAKDGDLVLILSGDNANKTRVQLCSLRLEMG
;
A
#
# COMPACT_ATOMS: atom_id res chain seq x y z
N VAL A 1 11.70 23.03 -16.79
CA VAL A 1 10.80 24.02 -17.42
C VAL A 1 10.30 24.94 -16.32
N ASP A 2 10.40 26.22 -16.53
CA ASP A 2 9.86 27.27 -15.69
C ASP A 2 8.84 28.05 -16.51
N ALA A 3 7.69 28.37 -15.96
CA ALA A 3 6.64 29.07 -16.70
C ALA A 3 5.88 30.02 -15.77
N GLU A 4 5.85 31.28 -16.16
CA GLU A 4 5.10 32.33 -15.49
C GLU A 4 3.88 32.71 -16.34
N MET A 5 2.71 32.77 -15.72
CA MET A 5 1.45 33.05 -16.40
C MET A 5 0.68 34.12 -15.64
N SER A 6 -0.05 35.00 -16.37
CA SER A 6 -0.89 36.03 -15.77
C SER A 6 -2.37 35.71 -15.95
N PHE A 7 -3.17 36.13 -14.98
CA PHE A 7 -4.64 35.97 -15.01
C PHE A 7 -5.11 34.52 -15.13
N VAL A 8 -4.45 33.60 -14.45
CA VAL A 8 -4.75 32.15 -14.44
C VAL A 8 -5.10 31.67 -13.03
N ASP A 9 -5.88 30.62 -12.94
CA ASP A 9 -6.14 29.87 -11.72
C ASP A 9 -5.34 28.55 -11.69
N GLN A 10 -5.56 27.74 -10.65
CA GLN A 10 -4.86 26.46 -10.47
C GLN A 10 -5.14 25.49 -11.62
N ASP A 11 -6.37 25.43 -12.08
CA ASP A 11 -6.80 24.48 -13.11
C ASP A 11 -6.20 24.84 -14.47
N ASP A 12 -6.05 26.11 -14.77
CA ASP A 12 -5.39 26.58 -16.00
C ASP A 12 -3.92 26.09 -16.04
N VAL A 13 -3.21 26.22 -14.93
CA VAL A 13 -1.80 25.76 -14.82
C VAL A 13 -1.72 24.25 -14.96
N ILE A 14 -2.57 23.50 -14.24
CA ILE A 14 -2.60 22.03 -14.28
C ILE A 14 -2.89 21.55 -15.70
N ASN A 15 -3.91 22.08 -16.36
CA ASN A 15 -4.30 21.68 -17.71
C ASN A 15 -3.20 21.97 -18.73
N LEU A 16 -2.55 23.13 -18.64
CA LEU A 16 -1.45 23.48 -19.54
C LEU A 16 -0.29 22.46 -19.45
N PHE A 17 0.13 22.14 -18.22
CA PHE A 17 1.22 21.19 -18.01
C PHE A 17 0.82 19.76 -18.34
N GLU A 18 -0.43 19.37 -18.10
CA GLU A 18 -0.97 18.08 -18.53
C GLU A 18 -0.93 17.92 -20.04
N ASP A 19 -1.41 18.92 -20.78
CA ASP A 19 -1.39 18.93 -22.25
C ASP A 19 0.04 18.91 -22.80
N MET A 20 0.96 19.69 -22.20
CA MET A 20 2.38 19.63 -22.53
C MET A 20 2.97 18.23 -22.35
N MET A 21 2.70 17.57 -21.22
CA MET A 21 3.20 16.23 -20.97
C MET A 21 2.61 15.21 -21.94
N ARG A 22 1.32 15.29 -22.24
CA ARG A 22 0.66 14.43 -23.21
C ARG A 22 1.25 14.60 -24.61
N LEU A 23 1.50 15.84 -25.03
CA LEU A 23 2.16 16.14 -26.30
C LEU A 23 3.58 15.55 -26.34
N LEU A 24 4.39 15.73 -25.31
CA LEU A 24 5.74 15.18 -25.24
C LEU A 24 5.76 13.66 -25.33
N PHE A 25 4.85 12.96 -24.62
CA PHE A 25 4.77 11.51 -24.70
C PHE A 25 4.36 11.05 -26.11
N LYS A 26 3.41 11.73 -26.72
CA LYS A 26 2.98 11.43 -28.09
C LYS A 26 4.08 11.64 -29.11
N GLU A 27 4.74 12.82 -29.10
CA GLU A 27 5.76 13.17 -30.12
C GLU A 27 7.07 12.38 -29.94
N ILE A 28 7.50 12.15 -28.70
CA ILE A 28 8.80 11.52 -28.43
C ILE A 28 8.69 10.00 -28.35
N ARG A 29 7.60 9.48 -27.78
CA ARG A 29 7.43 8.03 -27.50
C ARG A 29 6.36 7.38 -28.36
N GLY A 30 5.59 8.14 -29.12
CA GLY A 30 4.46 7.62 -29.88
C GLY A 30 3.31 7.05 -29.02
N VAL A 31 3.22 7.46 -27.75
CA VAL A 31 2.25 6.95 -26.79
C VAL A 31 1.25 8.03 -26.42
N ASP A 32 -0.02 7.76 -26.62
CA ASP A 32 -1.11 8.61 -26.13
C ASP A 32 -1.38 8.24 -24.66
N ILE A 33 -1.05 9.15 -23.72
CA ILE A 33 -1.39 8.96 -22.30
C ILE A 33 -2.77 9.54 -21.98
N PRO A 34 -3.57 8.86 -21.13
CA PRO A 34 -4.88 9.36 -20.73
C PRO A 34 -4.76 10.64 -19.89
N LYS A 35 -5.90 11.28 -19.64
CA LYS A 35 -5.96 12.40 -18.69
C LYS A 35 -5.43 11.95 -17.32
N MET A 36 -4.55 12.77 -16.72
CA MET A 36 -3.91 12.44 -15.45
C MET A 36 -4.93 12.53 -14.30
N GLN A 37 -4.87 11.56 -13.41
CA GLN A 37 -5.72 11.56 -12.23
C GLN A 37 -5.25 12.63 -11.24
N GLN A 38 -6.17 13.49 -10.83
CA GLN A 38 -5.91 14.44 -9.75
C GLN A 38 -6.35 13.82 -8.42
N MET A 39 -5.56 14.05 -7.38
CA MET A 39 -5.90 13.66 -6.01
C MET A 39 -5.35 14.69 -5.03
N THR A 40 -6.01 14.84 -3.89
CA THR A 40 -5.49 15.69 -2.82
C THR A 40 -4.29 15.06 -2.14
N TRP A 41 -3.45 15.87 -1.50
CA TRP A 41 -2.33 15.38 -0.70
C TRP A 41 -2.80 14.38 0.38
N ALA A 42 -3.90 14.69 1.06
CA ALA A 42 -4.47 13.81 2.09
C ALA A 42 -4.88 12.45 1.53
N GLU A 43 -5.47 12.43 0.34
CA GLU A 43 -5.85 11.20 -0.35
C GLU A 43 -4.61 10.39 -0.80
N ALA A 44 -3.62 11.04 -1.38
CA ALA A 44 -2.38 10.40 -1.80
C ALA A 44 -1.66 9.76 -0.59
N MET A 45 -1.56 10.47 0.53
CA MET A 45 -0.97 9.94 1.76
C MET A 45 -1.80 8.80 2.37
N ARG A 46 -3.13 8.88 2.32
CA ARG A 46 -4.00 7.84 2.84
C ARG A 46 -3.93 6.55 2.03
N ARG A 47 -3.93 6.66 0.69
CA ARG A 47 -3.97 5.50 -0.22
C ARG A 47 -2.59 4.90 -0.48
N PHE A 48 -1.54 5.71 -0.50
CA PHE A 48 -0.22 5.30 -1.00
C PHE A 48 0.94 5.68 -0.08
N GLY A 49 0.74 6.54 0.93
CA GLY A 49 1.79 6.99 1.86
C GLY A 49 2.85 7.90 1.23
N SER A 50 2.56 8.51 0.08
CA SER A 50 3.45 9.41 -0.67
C SER A 50 2.62 10.48 -1.37
N ASP A 51 3.17 11.70 -1.49
CA ASP A 51 2.64 12.77 -2.33
C ASP A 51 2.94 12.58 -3.83
N LYS A 52 3.77 11.60 -4.15
CA LYS A 52 4.16 11.21 -5.52
C LYS A 52 3.98 9.71 -5.72
N PRO A 53 2.73 9.19 -5.64
CA PRO A 53 2.50 7.77 -5.70
C PRO A 53 2.82 7.19 -7.08
N ASP A 54 3.45 6.02 -7.12
CA ASP A 54 3.55 5.23 -8.33
C ASP A 54 2.20 4.55 -8.60
N LEU A 55 1.51 4.95 -9.66
CA LEU A 55 0.20 4.43 -10.04
C LEU A 55 0.25 3.33 -11.12
N ARG A 56 1.46 2.88 -11.51
CA ARG A 56 1.62 1.81 -12.52
C ARG A 56 1.15 0.46 -12.04
N PHE A 57 1.02 0.29 -10.75
CA PHE A 57 0.51 -0.92 -10.09
C PHE A 57 -0.45 -0.54 -8.93
N GLY A 58 -1.30 -1.47 -8.55
CA GLY A 58 -2.30 -1.31 -7.49
C GLY A 58 -1.72 -1.29 -6.08
N MET A 59 -2.24 -2.15 -5.21
CA MET A 59 -1.83 -2.30 -3.80
C MET A 59 -2.05 -1.03 -2.97
N GLU A 60 -3.25 -0.44 -3.10
CA GLU A 60 -3.66 0.66 -2.21
C GLU A 60 -3.70 0.19 -0.76
N PHE A 61 -3.44 1.12 0.15
CA PHE A 61 -3.49 0.82 1.59
C PHE A 61 -4.91 0.61 2.06
N VAL A 62 -5.09 -0.41 2.87
CA VAL A 62 -6.32 -0.66 3.61
C VAL A 62 -6.02 -0.53 5.09
N GLU A 63 -6.80 0.30 5.78
CA GLU A 63 -6.71 0.43 7.23
C GLU A 63 -7.44 -0.73 7.91
N LEU A 64 -6.76 -1.40 8.83
CA LEU A 64 -7.21 -2.63 9.47
C LEU A 64 -7.40 -2.49 10.98
N LYS A 65 -7.27 -1.28 11.55
CA LYS A 65 -7.39 -1.09 13.00
C LYS A 65 -8.74 -1.58 13.52
N ASP A 66 -9.82 -1.20 12.85
CA ASP A 66 -11.18 -1.61 13.27
C ASP A 66 -11.43 -3.10 13.05
N THR A 67 -10.81 -3.68 12.01
CA THR A 67 -10.92 -5.12 11.71
C THR A 67 -10.30 -5.98 12.81
N PHE A 68 -9.21 -5.53 13.42
CA PHE A 68 -8.53 -6.26 14.51
C PHE A 68 -8.97 -5.80 15.90
N ASN A 69 -9.71 -4.69 16.02
CA ASN A 69 -10.12 -4.14 17.30
C ASN A 69 -11.05 -5.10 18.07
N GLY A 70 -10.66 -5.43 19.30
CA GLY A 70 -11.43 -6.37 20.14
C GLY A 70 -11.36 -7.83 19.70
N ARG A 71 -10.49 -8.17 18.77
CA ARG A 71 -10.26 -9.53 18.26
C ARG A 71 -8.82 -9.96 18.55
N GLY A 72 -8.66 -11.23 18.93
CA GLY A 72 -7.35 -11.83 19.17
C GLY A 72 -6.59 -11.21 20.36
N ASP A 73 -5.49 -11.85 20.71
CA ASP A 73 -4.63 -11.43 21.84
C ASP A 73 -3.19 -11.09 21.34
N PHE A 74 -3.10 -10.42 20.21
CA PHE A 74 -1.81 -9.96 19.66
C PHE A 74 -1.52 -8.54 20.15
N SER A 75 -0.71 -8.42 21.21
CA SER A 75 -0.40 -7.15 21.89
C SER A 75 0.07 -6.04 20.93
N VAL A 76 0.87 -6.37 19.93
CA VAL A 76 1.38 -5.41 18.94
C VAL A 76 0.26 -4.69 18.20
N PHE A 77 -0.83 -5.40 17.87
CA PHE A 77 -1.99 -4.79 17.20
C PHE A 77 -2.93 -4.10 18.19
N ASN A 78 -3.07 -4.66 19.39
CA ASN A 78 -3.90 -4.07 20.44
C ASN A 78 -3.37 -2.67 20.85
N GLU A 79 -2.06 -2.53 20.99
CA GLU A 79 -1.39 -1.29 21.37
C GLU A 79 -1.22 -0.29 20.22
N ALA A 80 -1.23 -0.74 18.96
CA ALA A 80 -1.01 0.12 17.80
C ALA A 80 -2.14 1.12 17.61
N LYS A 81 -1.80 2.38 17.30
CA LYS A 81 -2.77 3.41 16.91
C LYS A 81 -3.20 3.30 15.44
N TYR A 82 -2.36 2.70 14.62
CA TYR A 82 -2.61 2.47 13.20
C TYR A 82 -2.16 1.07 12.81
N ILE A 83 -2.99 0.38 12.06
CA ILE A 83 -2.69 -0.89 11.39
C ILE A 83 -3.09 -0.73 9.94
N GLY A 84 -2.15 -0.88 9.03
CA GLY A 84 -2.42 -0.79 7.59
C GLY A 84 -1.79 -1.93 6.83
N GLY A 85 -2.42 -2.33 5.75
CA GLY A 85 -1.95 -3.42 4.91
C GLY A 85 -2.03 -3.14 3.42
N ILE A 86 -1.31 -3.95 2.66
CA ILE A 86 -1.42 -4.06 1.21
C ILE A 86 -1.75 -5.50 0.84
N CYS A 87 -2.52 -5.67 -0.22
CA CYS A 87 -2.78 -6.98 -0.84
C CYS A 87 -1.89 -7.11 -2.08
N VAL A 88 -1.04 -8.13 -2.11
CA VAL A 88 -0.12 -8.42 -3.20
C VAL A 88 -0.68 -9.61 -4.00
N PRO A 89 -1.19 -9.38 -5.21
CA PRO A 89 -1.84 -10.42 -5.99
C PRO A 89 -0.86 -11.54 -6.38
N GLY A 90 -1.31 -12.80 -6.26
CA GLY A 90 -0.59 -13.97 -6.77
C GLY A 90 0.69 -14.32 -6.01
N CYS A 91 0.94 -13.76 -4.83
CA CYS A 91 2.19 -13.95 -4.07
C CYS A 91 2.02 -14.86 -2.81
N ALA A 92 0.93 -15.63 -2.71
CA ALA A 92 0.74 -16.53 -1.58
C ALA A 92 1.79 -17.68 -1.52
N ASP A 93 2.47 -17.98 -2.60
CA ASP A 93 3.51 -18.99 -2.68
C ASP A 93 4.89 -18.53 -2.15
N TYR A 94 5.02 -17.25 -1.75
CA TYR A 94 6.26 -16.74 -1.17
C TYR A 94 6.79 -17.67 -0.10
N THR A 95 8.06 -18.03 -0.24
CA THR A 95 8.77 -18.90 0.69
C THR A 95 9.06 -18.19 2.01
N ARG A 96 9.34 -18.96 3.05
CA ARG A 96 9.77 -18.40 4.34
C ARG A 96 11.01 -17.48 4.20
N LYS A 97 11.92 -17.82 3.28
CA LYS A 97 13.11 -17.01 3.01
C LYS A 97 12.73 -15.64 2.49
N GLN A 98 11.87 -15.56 1.47
CA GLN A 98 11.39 -14.31 0.89
C GLN A 98 10.63 -13.46 1.92
N LEU A 99 9.76 -14.08 2.75
CA LEU A 99 9.06 -13.37 3.82
C LEU A 99 10.01 -12.84 4.91
N ASN A 100 11.09 -13.55 5.21
CA ASN A 100 12.12 -13.06 6.11
C ASN A 100 12.90 -11.89 5.49
N GLU A 101 13.25 -11.96 4.21
CA GLU A 101 13.90 -10.88 3.47
C GLU A 101 13.05 -9.60 3.47
N LEU A 102 11.72 -9.71 3.27
CA LEU A 102 10.79 -8.59 3.41
C LEU A 102 10.73 -8.06 4.85
N THR A 103 10.77 -8.94 5.83
CA THR A 103 10.81 -8.54 7.25
C THR A 103 12.09 -7.78 7.58
N ASP A 104 13.21 -8.22 7.07
CA ASP A 104 14.50 -7.54 7.23
C ASP A 104 14.52 -6.20 6.47
N PHE A 105 13.93 -6.15 5.27
CA PHE A 105 13.77 -4.92 4.50
C PHE A 105 13.02 -3.85 5.29
N VAL A 106 11.85 -4.16 5.85
CA VAL A 106 11.06 -3.16 6.58
C VAL A 106 11.71 -2.72 7.90
N LYS A 107 12.60 -3.55 8.47
CA LYS A 107 13.35 -3.21 9.68
C LYS A 107 14.57 -2.35 9.43
N ARG A 108 15.03 -2.19 8.18
CA ARG A 108 16.18 -1.34 7.85
C ARG A 108 15.96 0.08 8.38
N PRO A 109 17.00 0.80 8.80
CA PRO A 109 16.87 2.17 9.34
C PRO A 109 16.13 3.14 8.41
N GLN A 110 16.24 2.94 7.09
CA GLN A 110 15.60 3.76 6.08
C GLN A 110 14.07 3.62 6.07
N VAL A 111 13.55 2.44 6.41
CA VAL A 111 12.11 2.16 6.53
C VAL A 111 11.68 2.30 7.99
N GLY A 112 12.38 1.63 8.90
CA GLY A 112 12.24 1.79 10.35
C GLY A 112 10.96 1.21 10.94
N ALA A 113 10.38 0.18 10.32
CA ALA A 113 9.26 -0.56 10.90
C ALA A 113 9.77 -1.55 11.97
N LYS A 114 8.94 -1.82 12.97
CA LYS A 114 9.28 -2.75 14.07
C LYS A 114 9.22 -4.22 13.64
N GLY A 115 8.42 -4.55 12.63
CA GLY A 115 8.22 -5.90 12.12
C GLY A 115 7.23 -5.90 10.96
N LEU A 116 7.02 -7.08 10.39
CA LEU A 116 6.08 -7.34 9.31
C LEU A 116 5.16 -8.49 9.70
N VAL A 117 3.86 -8.29 9.56
CA VAL A 117 2.89 -9.39 9.62
C VAL A 117 2.48 -9.75 8.21
N TYR A 118 2.39 -11.04 7.93
CA TYR A 118 1.90 -11.55 6.66
C TYR A 118 0.74 -12.53 6.84
N ILE A 119 -0.16 -12.56 5.86
CA ILE A 119 -1.23 -13.54 5.74
C ILE A 119 -1.22 -14.06 4.30
N LYS A 120 -1.07 -15.36 4.14
CA LYS A 120 -1.10 -16.06 2.86
C LYS A 120 -2.47 -16.71 2.69
N TYR A 121 -3.18 -16.31 1.66
CA TYR A 121 -4.41 -16.98 1.22
C TYR A 121 -4.03 -17.94 0.09
N ASN A 122 -3.71 -19.18 0.44
CA ASN A 122 -3.20 -20.15 -0.53
C ASN A 122 -4.28 -20.51 -1.56
N ALA A 123 -3.84 -20.94 -2.74
CA ALA A 123 -4.75 -21.33 -3.85
C ALA A 123 -5.67 -22.52 -3.50
N ASP A 124 -5.30 -23.34 -2.53
CA ASP A 124 -6.09 -24.45 -2.01
C ASP A 124 -7.14 -24.05 -0.96
N GLY A 125 -7.28 -22.74 -0.71
CA GLY A 125 -8.19 -22.17 0.30
C GLY A 125 -7.64 -22.18 1.73
N THR A 126 -6.46 -22.73 1.97
CA THR A 126 -5.83 -22.69 3.29
C THR A 126 -5.23 -21.32 3.57
N VAL A 127 -5.23 -20.93 4.86
CA VAL A 127 -4.63 -19.65 5.31
C VAL A 127 -3.43 -19.95 6.19
N LYS A 128 -2.32 -19.23 5.96
CA LYS A 128 -1.13 -19.24 6.81
C LYS A 128 -0.72 -17.83 7.15
N SER A 129 -0.39 -17.60 8.42
CA SER A 129 -0.01 -16.27 8.89
C SER A 129 1.12 -16.34 9.90
N SER A 130 1.85 -15.23 10.06
CA SER A 130 2.80 -15.05 11.18
C SER A 130 2.10 -14.86 12.53
N ILE A 131 0.77 -14.64 12.53
CA ILE A 131 -0.05 -14.37 13.71
C ILE A 131 -1.19 -15.38 13.86
N ASP A 132 -1.10 -16.55 13.24
CA ASP A 132 -2.12 -17.61 13.25
C ASP A 132 -2.52 -18.09 14.66
N LYS A 133 -1.59 -17.98 15.63
CA LYS A 133 -1.83 -18.36 17.03
C LYS A 133 -2.78 -17.43 17.79
N PHE A 134 -2.98 -16.21 17.28
CA PHE A 134 -3.69 -15.15 17.98
C PHE A 134 -5.10 -14.89 17.41
N TYR A 135 -5.39 -15.40 16.23
CA TYR A 135 -6.62 -15.11 15.49
C TYR A 135 -7.27 -16.37 14.96
N THR A 136 -8.59 -16.31 14.82
CA THR A 136 -9.42 -17.41 14.32
C THR A 136 -9.50 -17.40 12.78
N ALA A 137 -10.02 -18.48 12.21
CA ALA A 137 -10.29 -18.55 10.76
C ALA A 137 -11.30 -17.47 10.32
N ASP A 138 -12.28 -17.13 11.14
CA ASP A 138 -13.28 -16.09 10.85
C ASP A 138 -12.63 -14.69 10.82
N ASP A 139 -11.65 -14.44 11.69
CA ASP A 139 -10.90 -13.17 11.69
C ASP A 139 -10.11 -13.03 10.38
N PHE A 140 -9.45 -14.08 9.93
CA PHE A 140 -8.74 -14.06 8.65
C PHE A 140 -9.67 -13.96 7.43
N ALA A 141 -10.87 -14.55 7.51
CA ALA A 141 -11.91 -14.39 6.48
C ALA A 141 -12.37 -12.91 6.40
N GLU A 142 -12.54 -12.25 7.53
CA GLU A 142 -12.90 -10.84 7.57
C GLU A 142 -11.76 -9.95 7.01
N VAL A 143 -10.51 -10.22 7.36
CA VAL A 143 -9.35 -9.52 6.76
C VAL A 143 -9.33 -9.73 5.25
N LYS A 144 -9.56 -10.96 4.76
CA LYS A 144 -9.66 -11.27 3.33
C LYS A 144 -10.70 -10.40 2.63
N ARG A 145 -11.88 -10.29 3.23
CA ARG A 145 -13.01 -9.49 2.72
C ARG A 145 -12.66 -8.00 2.65
N VAL A 146 -12.12 -7.45 3.74
CA VAL A 146 -11.77 -6.02 3.86
C VAL A 146 -10.63 -5.64 2.92
N MET A 147 -9.63 -6.51 2.78
CA MET A 147 -8.50 -6.33 1.86
C MET A 147 -8.86 -6.58 0.39
N GLY A 148 -10.02 -7.15 0.09
CA GLY A 148 -10.37 -7.59 -1.26
C GLY A 148 -9.45 -8.71 -1.79
N ALA A 149 -8.80 -9.46 -0.89
CA ALA A 149 -7.85 -10.50 -1.24
C ALA A 149 -8.57 -11.76 -1.79
N LYS A 150 -7.89 -12.46 -2.68
CA LYS A 150 -8.35 -13.72 -3.28
C LYS A 150 -7.43 -14.87 -2.88
N ASP A 151 -7.87 -16.10 -3.19
CA ASP A 151 -6.97 -17.25 -3.09
C ASP A 151 -5.80 -17.06 -4.07
N GLY A 152 -4.60 -17.31 -3.58
CA GLY A 152 -3.35 -17.01 -4.26
C GLY A 152 -2.70 -15.69 -3.83
N ASP A 153 -3.36 -14.83 -3.04
CA ASP A 153 -2.83 -13.52 -2.66
C ASP A 153 -2.08 -13.54 -1.32
N LEU A 154 -1.15 -12.59 -1.21
CA LEU A 154 -0.38 -12.32 0.01
C LEU A 154 -0.79 -10.96 0.58
N VAL A 155 -1.20 -10.93 1.83
CA VAL A 155 -1.46 -9.69 2.57
C VAL A 155 -0.26 -9.40 3.47
N LEU A 156 0.25 -8.17 3.39
CA LEU A 156 1.36 -7.66 4.18
C LEU A 156 0.86 -6.50 5.05
N ILE A 157 1.15 -6.52 6.35
CA ILE A 157 0.60 -5.57 7.31
C ILE A 157 1.72 -4.98 8.16
N LEU A 158 1.69 -3.65 8.30
CA LEU A 158 2.49 -2.89 9.25
C LEU A 158 1.60 -2.22 10.29
N SER A 159 2.14 -2.04 11.48
CA SER A 159 1.46 -1.36 12.57
C SER A 159 2.39 -0.40 13.29
N GLY A 160 1.84 0.64 13.92
CA GLY A 160 2.62 1.61 14.65
C GLY A 160 1.78 2.64 15.42
N ASP A 161 2.47 3.48 16.16
CA ASP A 161 1.87 4.49 17.04
C ASP A 161 1.55 5.81 16.32
N ASN A 162 2.04 5.96 15.08
CA ASN A 162 1.84 7.13 14.24
C ASN A 162 1.41 6.70 12.84
N ALA A 163 0.18 7.08 12.46
CA ALA A 163 -0.41 6.70 11.19
C ALA A 163 0.41 7.17 9.98
N ASN A 164 0.85 8.43 9.97
CA ASN A 164 1.60 8.98 8.84
C ASN A 164 2.96 8.28 8.67
N LYS A 165 3.69 8.06 9.78
CA LYS A 165 4.94 7.32 9.76
C LYS A 165 4.74 5.90 9.23
N THR A 166 3.71 5.20 9.71
CA THR A 166 3.44 3.82 9.28
C THR A 166 3.01 3.76 7.81
N ARG A 167 2.26 4.75 7.31
CA ARG A 167 1.92 4.85 5.88
C ARG A 167 3.16 5.05 5.00
N VAL A 168 4.13 5.88 5.42
CA VAL A 168 5.40 6.03 4.70
C VAL A 168 6.21 4.72 4.69
N GLN A 169 6.23 4.00 5.80
CA GLN A 169 6.85 2.67 5.89
C GLN A 169 6.16 1.66 4.96
N LEU A 170 4.84 1.69 4.93
CA LEU A 170 4.03 0.84 4.05
C LEU A 170 4.21 1.21 2.57
N CYS A 171 4.44 2.51 2.26
CA CYS A 171 4.81 2.96 0.91
C CYS A 171 6.12 2.33 0.45
N SER A 172 7.14 2.29 1.30
CA SER A 172 8.41 1.64 0.97
C SER A 172 8.22 0.15 0.68
N LEU A 173 7.41 -0.55 1.48
CA LEU A 173 7.07 -1.96 1.26
C LEU A 173 6.27 -2.14 -0.04
N ARG A 174 5.32 -1.25 -0.33
CA ARG A 174 4.53 -1.27 -1.56
C ARG A 174 5.40 -1.14 -2.80
N LEU A 175 6.39 -0.24 -2.78
CA LEU A 175 7.34 -0.03 -3.87
C LEU A 175 8.29 -1.21 -4.06
N GLU A 176 8.64 -1.93 -3.00
CA GLU A 176 9.44 -3.16 -3.08
C GLU A 176 8.68 -4.32 -3.72
N MET A 177 7.34 -4.31 -3.59
CA MET A 177 6.47 -5.36 -4.12
C MET A 177 5.96 -5.06 -5.54
N GLY A 178 6.00 -3.82 -6.02
CA GLY A 178 5.55 -3.36 -7.34
C GLY A 178 6.64 -3.36 -8.36
#